data_f9cafd47e182e0c014fb049db0b59767
#
_entry.id   f9cafd47e182e0c014fb049db0b59767
#
_cell.length_a   1.000
_cell.length_b   1.000
_cell.length_c   1.000
_cell.angle_alpha   90.00
_cell.angle_beta   90.00
_cell.angle_gamma   90.00
#
_symmetry.space_group_name_H-M   'P 1'
#
loop_
_entity.id
_entity.type
_entity.pdbx_description
1 polymer ?
#
loop_
_entity_poly.entity_id
_entity_poly.type
_entity_poly.pdbx_seq_one_letter_code
_entity_poly.pdbx_strand_id
1 'polypeptide(L)'
;MKILVIGDSCKDVFIYGTANRLCPEAPVPVFIPKRKTETGGMAANVYENIESLGIEVDLITNQEVITKTRYVEEKTNHQIIRVDSDANKSQRVEGLEHIPYSDYCAVIISDYNKGFLEYDDIEYICSKHDTVFIDTKKIVNEKMLGAKFIKINEHE
;
A
#
# COMPACT_ATOMS: atom_id res chain seq x y z
N MET A 1 -8.88 -5.96 21.35
CA MET A 1 -7.52 -6.16 20.76
C MET A 1 -7.45 -5.22 19.59
N LYS A 2 -6.53 -4.26 19.61
CA LYS A 2 -6.41 -3.22 18.60
C LYS A 2 -5.05 -3.29 17.92
N ILE A 3 -5.00 -3.14 16.61
CA ILE A 3 -3.78 -3.17 15.80
C ILE A 3 -3.54 -1.78 15.20
N LEU A 4 -2.29 -1.38 15.08
CA LEU A 4 -1.91 -0.18 14.36
C LEU A 4 -1.25 -0.57 13.02
N VAL A 5 -1.73 0.00 11.94
CA VAL A 5 -1.08 -0.08 10.61
C VAL A 5 -0.47 1.27 10.28
N ILE A 6 0.82 1.28 9.92
CA ILE A 6 1.54 2.50 9.52
C ILE A 6 2.20 2.24 8.17
N GLY A 7 2.01 3.13 7.19
CA GLY A 7 2.70 2.99 5.91
C GLY A 7 2.09 3.74 4.75
N ASP A 8 2.68 3.54 3.57
CA ASP A 8 2.19 4.13 2.33
C ASP A 8 0.86 3.51 1.91
N SER A 9 -0.12 4.32 1.55
CA SER A 9 -1.39 3.89 0.97
C SER A 9 -1.56 4.39 -0.46
N CYS A 10 -2.31 3.65 -1.25
CA CYS A 10 -2.76 4.10 -2.56
C CYS A 10 -4.23 3.72 -2.80
N LYS A 11 -4.80 4.29 -3.84
CA LYS A 11 -6.09 3.88 -4.38
C LYS A 11 -5.83 2.96 -5.58
N ASP A 12 -6.23 1.70 -5.47
CA ASP A 12 -6.25 0.76 -6.58
C ASP A 12 -7.57 0.92 -7.36
N VAL A 13 -7.47 1.33 -8.61
CA VAL A 13 -8.59 1.58 -9.50
C VAL A 13 -8.59 0.53 -10.61
N PHE A 14 -9.69 -0.19 -10.76
CA PHE A 14 -9.88 -1.13 -11.86
C PHE A 14 -10.96 -0.59 -12.81
N ILE A 15 -10.59 -0.39 -14.06
CA ILE A 15 -11.50 0.00 -15.14
C ILE A 15 -11.68 -1.21 -16.03
N TYR A 16 -12.86 -1.82 -15.94
CA TYR A 16 -13.21 -2.96 -16.78
C TYR A 16 -13.89 -2.49 -18.06
N GLY A 17 -13.55 -3.12 -19.17
CA GLY A 17 -14.07 -2.74 -20.47
C GLY A 17 -13.80 -3.77 -21.55
N THR A 18 -13.90 -3.37 -22.80
CA THR A 18 -13.62 -4.21 -23.97
C THR A 18 -12.54 -3.61 -24.84
N ALA A 19 -11.71 -4.47 -25.45
CA ALA A 19 -10.63 -4.11 -26.35
C ALA A 19 -10.71 -4.94 -27.66
N ASN A 20 -11.80 -4.81 -28.38
CA ASN A 20 -12.13 -5.70 -29.51
C ASN A 20 -11.53 -5.29 -30.86
N ARG A 21 -10.84 -4.15 -30.94
CA ARG A 21 -10.22 -3.66 -32.18
C ARG A 21 -8.93 -2.92 -31.92
N LEU A 22 -8.10 -2.86 -32.93
CA LEU A 22 -6.92 -2.01 -32.93
C LEU A 22 -7.25 -0.58 -33.36
N CYS A 23 -6.44 0.37 -32.89
CA CYS A 23 -6.49 1.74 -33.32
C CYS A 23 -5.97 1.84 -34.77
N PRO A 24 -6.62 2.63 -35.67
CA PRO A 24 -6.11 2.82 -37.02
C PRO A 24 -4.82 3.67 -37.07
N GLU A 25 -4.55 4.46 -36.03
CA GLU A 25 -3.41 5.39 -35.98
C GLU A 25 -2.15 4.74 -35.40
N ALA A 26 -2.28 3.64 -34.65
CA ALA A 26 -1.17 2.96 -34.02
C ALA A 26 -1.54 1.51 -33.66
N PRO A 27 -0.59 0.56 -33.58
CA PRO A 27 -0.85 -0.85 -33.26
C PRO A 27 -1.16 -1.06 -31.75
N VAL A 28 -2.14 -0.33 -31.24
CA VAL A 28 -2.60 -0.40 -29.85
C VAL A 28 -4.09 -0.74 -29.80
N PRO A 29 -4.59 -1.43 -28.77
CA PRO A 29 -6.00 -1.71 -28.62
C PRO A 29 -6.79 -0.43 -28.32
N VAL A 30 -8.00 -0.34 -28.89
CA VAL A 30 -9.00 0.66 -28.49
C VAL A 30 -9.79 0.10 -27.33
N PHE A 31 -9.62 0.68 -26.16
CA PHE A 31 -10.31 0.26 -24.95
C PHE A 31 -11.60 1.09 -24.75
N ILE A 32 -12.71 0.39 -24.52
CA ILE A 32 -14.01 1.00 -24.26
C ILE A 32 -14.39 0.66 -22.80
N PRO A 33 -14.29 1.62 -21.86
CA PRO A 33 -14.61 1.39 -20.46
C PRO A 33 -16.12 1.15 -20.26
N LYS A 34 -16.47 0.28 -19.31
CA LYS A 34 -17.85 -0.05 -18.95
C LYS A 34 -18.16 0.15 -17.47
N ARG A 35 -17.28 -0.29 -16.59
CA ARG A 35 -17.44 -0.15 -15.13
C ARG A 35 -16.11 0.16 -14.47
N LYS A 36 -16.20 0.78 -13.31
CA LYS A 36 -15.05 1.12 -12.47
C LYS A 36 -15.27 0.56 -11.06
N THR A 37 -14.22 0.03 -10.46
CA THR A 37 -14.17 -0.31 -9.03
C THR A 37 -12.94 0.33 -8.41
N GLU A 38 -13.03 0.64 -7.14
CA GLU A 38 -11.94 1.22 -6.35
C GLU A 38 -11.82 0.44 -5.03
N THR A 39 -10.58 0.20 -4.60
CA THR A 39 -10.25 -0.42 -3.32
C THR A 39 -9.04 0.28 -2.73
N GLY A 40 -8.85 0.15 -1.43
CA GLY A 40 -7.60 0.49 -0.80
C GLY A 40 -6.46 -0.38 -1.32
N GLY A 41 -5.27 0.19 -1.43
CA GLY A 41 -4.05 -0.52 -1.79
C GLY A 41 -2.92 -0.23 -0.81
N MET A 42 -1.88 -1.07 -0.78
CA MET A 42 -0.73 -0.92 0.12
C MET A 42 -1.19 -1.01 1.60
N ALA A 43 -0.83 -0.04 2.47
CA ALA A 43 -1.23 -0.02 3.87
C ALA A 43 -2.76 0.03 4.05
N ALA A 44 -3.48 0.74 3.17
CA ALA A 44 -4.94 0.76 3.21
C ALA A 44 -5.54 -0.64 2.95
N ASN A 45 -4.96 -1.45 2.08
CA ASN A 45 -5.40 -2.83 1.87
C ASN A 45 -5.13 -3.71 3.11
N VAL A 46 -4.03 -3.50 3.81
CA VAL A 46 -3.73 -4.20 5.08
C VAL A 46 -4.78 -3.82 6.13
N TYR A 47 -5.10 -2.54 6.25
CA TYR A 47 -6.14 -2.03 7.13
C TYR A 47 -7.51 -2.69 6.81
N GLU A 48 -7.97 -2.62 5.55
CA GLU A 48 -9.26 -3.19 5.13
C GLU A 48 -9.34 -4.71 5.40
N ASN A 49 -8.24 -5.43 5.20
CA ASN A 49 -8.18 -6.87 5.48
C ASN A 49 -8.33 -7.17 6.98
N ILE A 50 -7.66 -6.43 7.86
CA ILE A 50 -7.75 -6.61 9.31
C ILE A 50 -9.16 -6.24 9.81
N GLU A 51 -9.71 -5.13 9.33
CA GLU A 51 -11.06 -4.67 9.65
C GLU A 51 -12.11 -5.73 9.24
N SER A 52 -11.95 -6.35 8.07
CA SER A 52 -12.85 -7.40 7.58
C SER A 52 -12.87 -8.65 8.45
N LEU A 53 -11.82 -8.89 9.25
CA LEU A 53 -11.75 -9.97 10.25
C LEU A 53 -12.44 -9.60 11.57
N GLY A 54 -13.02 -8.41 11.68
CA GLY A 54 -13.65 -7.90 12.89
C GLY A 54 -12.66 -7.47 13.99
N ILE A 55 -11.40 -7.20 13.62
CA ILE A 55 -10.37 -6.73 14.53
C ILE A 55 -10.33 -5.20 14.46
N GLU A 56 -10.32 -4.56 15.62
CA GLU A 56 -10.16 -3.10 15.72
C GLU A 56 -8.77 -2.70 15.22
N VAL A 57 -8.72 -1.73 14.31
CA VAL A 57 -7.48 -1.31 13.65
C VAL A 57 -7.47 0.19 13.39
N ASP A 58 -6.33 0.83 13.60
CA ASP A 58 -6.07 2.21 13.18
C ASP A 58 -5.09 2.22 12.02
N LEU A 59 -5.23 3.24 11.15
CA LEU A 59 -4.35 3.45 10.00
C LEU A 59 -3.71 4.84 10.10
N ILE A 60 -2.37 4.88 10.05
CA ILE A 60 -1.58 6.09 9.85
C ILE A 60 -0.91 6.00 8.49
N THR A 61 -1.28 6.90 7.59
CA THR A 61 -0.85 6.84 6.20
C THR A 61 -0.72 8.24 5.58
N ASN A 62 -0.12 8.29 4.39
CA ASN A 62 0.03 9.52 3.62
C ASN A 62 -1.32 10.18 3.29
N GLN A 63 -1.31 11.49 3.20
CA GLN A 63 -2.48 12.29 2.80
C GLN A 63 -2.57 12.44 1.27
N GLU A 64 -1.46 12.29 0.56
CA GLU A 64 -1.42 12.36 -0.91
C GLU A 64 -2.15 11.18 -1.53
N VAL A 65 -2.96 11.47 -2.55
CA VAL A 65 -3.69 10.43 -3.27
C VAL A 65 -2.81 9.80 -4.34
N ILE A 66 -2.15 8.70 -4.00
CA ILE A 66 -1.46 7.84 -4.97
C ILE A 66 -2.49 6.93 -5.62
N THR A 67 -2.55 6.93 -6.96
CA THR A 67 -3.52 6.10 -7.70
C THR A 67 -2.81 5.13 -8.63
N LYS A 68 -3.26 3.87 -8.63
CA LYS A 68 -2.84 2.83 -9.57
C LYS A 68 -4.05 2.36 -10.35
N THR A 69 -4.14 2.76 -11.62
CA THR A 69 -5.28 2.44 -12.48
C THR A 69 -4.93 1.27 -13.40
N ARG A 70 -5.73 0.20 -13.33
CA ARG A 70 -5.62 -0.97 -14.19
C ARG A 70 -6.79 -1.01 -15.16
N TYR A 71 -6.48 -1.10 -16.45
CA TYR A 71 -7.46 -1.31 -17.50
C TYR A 71 -7.53 -2.80 -17.81
N VAL A 72 -8.68 -3.41 -17.60
CA VAL A 72 -8.87 -4.87 -17.62
C VAL A 72 -9.94 -5.24 -18.65
N GLU A 73 -9.61 -6.16 -19.55
CA GLU A 73 -10.59 -6.74 -20.45
C GLU A 73 -11.58 -7.61 -19.66
N GLU A 74 -12.86 -7.26 -19.73
CA GLU A 74 -13.89 -7.77 -18.81
C GLU A 74 -14.15 -9.28 -18.95
N LYS A 75 -14.06 -9.85 -20.17
CA LYS A 75 -14.37 -11.26 -20.42
C LYS A 75 -13.25 -12.19 -19.98
N THR A 76 -12.01 -11.78 -20.19
CA THR A 76 -10.81 -12.60 -19.96
C THR A 76 -10.11 -12.26 -18.65
N ASN A 77 -10.48 -11.16 -18.00
CA ASN A 77 -9.78 -10.56 -16.86
C ASN A 77 -8.28 -10.24 -17.19
N HIS A 78 -7.96 -10.07 -18.47
CA HIS A 78 -6.59 -9.73 -18.88
C HIS A 78 -6.33 -8.25 -18.65
N GLN A 79 -5.25 -7.93 -17.93
CA GLN A 79 -4.81 -6.55 -17.73
C GLN A 79 -4.14 -6.06 -19.01
N ILE A 80 -4.67 -5.01 -19.62
CA ILE A 80 -4.17 -4.41 -20.85
C ILE A 80 -3.06 -3.42 -20.55
N ILE A 81 -3.28 -2.54 -19.57
CA ILE A 81 -2.31 -1.52 -19.16
C ILE A 81 -2.54 -1.16 -17.69
N ARG A 82 -1.47 -0.74 -17.02
CA ARG A 82 -1.52 -0.06 -15.74
C ARG A 82 -0.97 1.36 -15.89
N VAL A 83 -1.70 2.32 -15.33
CA VAL A 83 -1.30 3.72 -15.27
C VAL A 83 -1.17 4.10 -13.81
N ASP A 84 0.04 4.46 -13.39
CA ASP A 84 0.31 4.93 -12.04
C ASP A 84 0.36 6.47 -12.07
N SER A 85 -0.29 7.12 -11.10
CA SER A 85 -0.17 8.57 -10.94
C SER A 85 1.24 8.95 -10.52
N ASP A 86 1.72 10.13 -10.97
CA ASP A 86 3.06 10.64 -10.66
C ASP A 86 3.29 11.01 -9.18
N ALA A 87 2.29 10.86 -8.31
CA ALA A 87 2.43 11.02 -6.87
C ALA A 87 3.30 9.88 -6.29
N ASN A 88 4.57 9.83 -6.71
CA ASN A 88 5.52 8.81 -6.31
C ASN A 88 6.24 9.11 -5.00
N LYS A 89 5.95 10.26 -4.38
CA LYS A 89 6.55 10.64 -3.10
C LYS A 89 5.47 11.13 -2.16
N SER A 90 5.35 10.45 -1.04
CA SER A 90 4.56 10.88 0.10
C SER A 90 5.37 11.86 0.95
N GLN A 91 4.71 12.77 1.65
CA GLN A 91 5.36 13.49 2.74
C GLN A 91 5.68 12.50 3.86
N ARG A 92 6.85 12.71 4.49
CA ARG A 92 7.27 11.90 5.63
C ARG A 92 6.25 12.02 6.76
N VAL A 93 6.00 10.91 7.44
CA VAL A 93 5.13 10.88 8.62
C VAL A 93 5.61 11.86 9.70
N GLU A 94 4.68 12.50 10.35
CA GLU A 94 4.92 13.36 11.50
C GLU A 94 4.16 12.82 12.73
N GLY A 95 4.62 13.18 13.93
CA GLY A 95 3.89 12.90 15.18
C GLY A 95 3.98 11.46 15.65
N LEU A 96 4.95 10.67 15.18
CA LEU A 96 5.16 9.30 15.66
C LEU A 96 5.36 9.23 17.18
N GLU A 97 5.91 10.29 17.79
CA GLU A 97 6.11 10.44 19.23
C GLU A 97 4.82 10.61 20.04
N HIS A 98 3.72 10.96 19.39
CA HIS A 98 2.42 11.16 20.03
C HIS A 98 1.53 9.91 19.97
N ILE A 99 1.98 8.85 19.30
CA ILE A 99 1.21 7.62 19.19
C ILE A 99 1.25 6.86 20.51
N PRO A 100 0.07 6.48 21.07
CA PRO A 100 0.00 5.66 22.27
C PRO A 100 0.26 4.18 21.95
N TYR A 101 1.50 3.81 21.66
CA TYR A 101 1.87 2.46 21.23
C TYR A 101 1.41 1.35 22.18
N SER A 102 1.33 1.65 23.49
CA SER A 102 0.85 0.71 24.52
C SER A 102 -0.61 0.28 24.35
N ASP A 103 -1.42 1.03 23.61
CA ASP A 103 -2.83 0.74 23.38
C ASP A 103 -3.03 -0.34 22.31
N TYR A 104 -1.96 -0.67 21.58
CA TYR A 104 -2.00 -1.65 20.50
C TYR A 104 -1.37 -2.96 20.93
N CYS A 105 -1.92 -4.07 20.46
CA CYS A 105 -1.33 -5.40 20.68
C CYS A 105 -0.25 -5.75 19.64
N ALA A 106 -0.25 -5.06 18.51
CA ALA A 106 0.75 -5.17 17.46
C ALA A 106 0.78 -3.91 16.60
N VAL A 107 1.94 -3.66 16.00
CA VAL A 107 2.14 -2.63 14.97
C VAL A 107 2.55 -3.32 13.67
N ILE A 108 1.90 -2.94 12.57
CA ILE A 108 2.22 -3.42 11.23
C ILE A 108 2.74 -2.25 10.41
N ILE A 109 3.97 -2.35 9.94
CA ILE A 109 4.57 -1.42 8.99
C ILE A 109 4.39 -1.97 7.60
N SER A 110 3.67 -1.23 6.73
CA SER A 110 3.47 -1.55 5.32
C SER A 110 4.13 -0.45 4.47
N ASP A 111 5.42 -0.64 4.21
CA ASP A 111 6.28 0.37 3.57
C ASP A 111 6.56 0.03 2.11
N TYR A 112 6.00 0.80 1.22
CA TYR A 112 6.22 0.68 -0.23
C TYR A 112 7.30 1.62 -0.76
N ASN A 113 8.10 2.18 0.17
CA ASN A 113 9.23 3.06 -0.15
C ASN A 113 8.83 4.26 -1.01
N LYS A 114 7.69 4.87 -0.67
CA LYS A 114 7.20 6.10 -1.34
C LYS A 114 7.59 7.37 -0.59
N GLY A 115 8.35 7.25 0.51
CA GLY A 115 8.89 8.36 1.29
C GLY A 115 8.06 8.70 2.54
N PHE A 116 6.97 7.97 2.82
CA PHE A 116 6.18 8.18 4.04
C PHE A 116 6.95 7.77 5.30
N LEU A 117 7.70 6.66 5.25
CA LEU A 117 8.58 6.21 6.32
C LEU A 117 10.03 6.22 5.86
N GLU A 118 10.92 6.75 6.68
CA GLU A 118 12.35 6.61 6.54
C GLU A 118 12.88 5.51 7.49
N TYR A 119 14.13 5.11 7.33
CA TYR A 119 14.72 4.07 8.18
C TYR A 119 14.71 4.44 9.66
N ASP A 120 14.92 5.73 9.98
CA ASP A 120 14.90 6.23 11.37
C ASP A 120 13.50 6.12 11.99
N ASP A 121 12.45 6.27 11.18
CA ASP A 121 11.06 6.11 11.61
C ASP A 121 10.78 4.64 11.97
N ILE A 122 11.24 3.72 11.12
CA ILE A 122 11.10 2.27 11.35
C ILE A 122 11.84 1.86 12.64
N GLU A 123 13.08 2.31 12.83
CA GLU A 123 13.86 2.07 14.03
C GLU A 123 13.13 2.62 15.26
N TYR A 124 12.61 3.85 15.17
CA TYR A 124 11.84 4.46 16.24
C TYR A 124 10.61 3.64 16.62
N ILE A 125 9.80 3.23 15.64
CA ILE A 125 8.60 2.41 15.85
C ILE A 125 8.98 1.09 16.52
N CYS A 126 10.02 0.41 16.04
CA CYS A 126 10.54 -0.83 16.61
C CYS A 126 11.03 -0.64 18.06
N SER A 127 11.52 0.55 18.42
CA SER A 127 11.94 0.86 19.80
C SER A 127 10.76 1.10 20.76
N LYS A 128 9.55 1.34 20.22
CA LYS A 128 8.35 1.70 21.00
C LYS A 128 7.39 0.53 21.23
N HIS A 129 7.51 -0.56 20.47
CA HIS A 129 6.61 -1.68 20.60
C HIS A 129 7.32 -3.02 20.33
N ASP A 130 7.08 -4.02 21.20
CA ASP A 130 7.76 -5.33 21.13
C ASP A 130 7.22 -6.24 20.01
N THR A 131 6.05 -5.96 19.48
CA THR A 131 5.40 -6.79 18.45
C THR A 131 5.20 -5.96 17.19
N VAL A 132 6.29 -5.77 16.44
CA VAL A 132 6.29 -5.04 15.15
C VAL A 132 6.48 -6.04 14.01
N PHE A 133 5.58 -5.99 13.03
CA PHE A 133 5.67 -6.73 11.77
C PHE A 133 5.96 -5.75 10.64
N ILE A 134 6.94 -6.07 9.79
CA ILE A 134 7.35 -5.20 8.68
C ILE A 134 7.14 -5.92 7.35
N ASP A 135 6.40 -5.28 6.44
CA ASP A 135 6.39 -5.57 5.00
C ASP A 135 6.96 -4.35 4.27
N THR A 136 8.17 -4.45 3.74
CA THR A 136 8.88 -3.31 3.18
C THR A 136 9.50 -3.61 1.82
N LYS A 137 9.63 -2.55 1.01
CA LYS A 137 10.43 -2.52 -0.23
C LYS A 137 11.82 -1.91 -0.03
N LYS A 138 12.15 -1.52 1.19
CA LYS A 138 13.49 -1.08 1.54
C LYS A 138 14.42 -2.27 1.75
N ILE A 139 15.70 -2.05 1.51
CA ILE A 139 16.73 -3.04 1.85
C ILE A 139 16.77 -3.23 3.36
N VAL A 140 16.66 -4.47 3.80
CA VAL A 140 16.71 -4.80 5.23
C VAL A 140 18.09 -4.44 5.81
N ASN A 141 18.09 -3.73 6.91
CA ASN A 141 19.30 -3.31 7.61
C ASN A 141 19.11 -3.34 9.14
N GLU A 142 20.15 -2.92 9.86
CA GLU A 142 20.21 -2.92 11.32
C GLU A 142 19.08 -2.13 12.01
N LYS A 143 18.51 -1.11 11.36
CA LYS A 143 17.41 -0.31 11.91
C LYS A 143 16.09 -1.05 12.01
N MET A 144 16.02 -2.25 11.43
CA MET A 144 14.83 -3.12 11.49
C MET A 144 14.99 -4.27 12.50
N LEU A 145 16.13 -4.38 13.22
CA LEU A 145 16.43 -5.49 14.14
C LEU A 145 15.44 -5.62 15.31
N GLY A 146 14.73 -4.54 15.67
CA GLY A 146 13.68 -4.58 16.69
C GLY A 146 12.36 -5.22 16.22
N ALA A 147 12.22 -5.51 14.94
CA ALA A 147 11.01 -6.13 14.41
C ALA A 147 10.92 -7.62 14.80
N LYS A 148 9.73 -8.07 15.15
CA LYS A 148 9.45 -9.49 15.43
C LYS A 148 9.45 -10.35 14.17
N PHE A 149 9.05 -9.76 13.03
CA PHE A 149 9.01 -10.41 11.74
C PHE A 149 9.16 -9.39 10.62
N ILE A 150 9.97 -9.74 9.61
CA ILE A 150 10.14 -8.93 8.40
C ILE A 150 9.79 -9.80 7.19
N LYS A 151 8.86 -9.33 6.38
CA LYS A 151 8.49 -9.94 5.10
C LYS A 151 9.06 -9.07 3.98
N ILE A 152 9.74 -9.73 3.06
CA ILE A 152 10.23 -9.15 1.79
C ILE A 152 9.80 -10.06 0.65
N ASN A 153 9.68 -9.52 -0.56
CA ASN A 153 9.47 -10.31 -1.75
C ASN A 153 10.81 -10.76 -2.35
N GLU A 154 10.81 -11.82 -3.16
CA GLU A 154 12.02 -12.39 -3.76
C GLU A 154 12.84 -11.37 -4.59
N HIS A 155 12.20 -10.31 -5.08
CA HIS A 155 12.82 -9.28 -5.93
C HIS A 155 13.12 -7.97 -5.16
N GLU A 156 12.97 -7.96 -3.85
CA GLU A 156 13.26 -6.87 -2.92
C GLU A 156 14.47 -7.24 -2.02
#